data_0d41f7556df2e1407f465aa58dbc67a6
#
_entry.id   0d41f7556df2e1407f465aa58dbc67a6
#
_cell.length_a   1.000
_cell.length_b   1.000
_cell.length_c   1.000
_cell.angle_alpha   90.00
_cell.angle_beta   90.00
_cell.angle_gamma   90.00
#
_symmetry.space_group_name_H-M   'P 1'
#
loop_
_entity.id
_entity.type
_entity.pdbx_description
1 polymer ?
#
loop_
_entity_poly.entity_id
_entity_poly.type
_entity_poly.pdbx_seq_one_letter_code
_entity_poly.pdbx_strand_id
1 'polypeptide(L)'
;MDYNFKFANPPQRECFYSTARNIVFSGGFNNGKTFIAIVRNLVLHAEFPNYRSLMARQTFTALNKTTMQTFFQIVPPEMILSHNEQKGHTVWKNGGITFWLHLDKADQNTLRGFEINNCTVDQAEEIEEGTFDILDSRVGRWSGVEVPQRLLNAFPEWPVSRFTGRPLAPSYMLLLSNPDLPHHFIYRKAHPDSEERLQGWHWIHGQWDPQLGSSETYLKLIKEKDPEWISRYIRGEWGYSDAAIHTMHRESLLEPTPELLAKIKSKGSLHRILDHGDSAPTCCLWMAVLDGNIIFYREYYVPGRPISYHRKEITALSEGEEYSASYADPSIFKKASQKDGGFWSVAEEYQDDAINAPELYFLPADNNEFATRNRINEGLLISERNAHPVTGIRPAPGIYFVKKTPDYPNGCSHAYQQLQAQRKLLLSTVNGKNFYADDRDKNVVDHAYDCTRYGIAMHGSNRPVEKKRPPVRSFARFNQFLALQMSRGPQVG
;
A
#
# COMPACT_ATOMS: atom_id res chain seq x y z
N MET A 1 -15.65 40.20 10.76
CA MET A 1 -15.08 40.36 9.42
C MET A 1 -15.90 39.49 8.47
N ASP A 2 -16.41 40.07 7.40
CA ASP A 2 -17.09 39.29 6.37
C ASP A 2 -16.04 38.80 5.37
N TYR A 3 -15.71 37.52 5.45
CA TYR A 3 -14.82 36.90 4.50
C TYR A 3 -15.65 36.42 3.30
N ASN A 4 -15.51 37.13 2.18
CA ASN A 4 -16.17 36.75 0.95
C ASN A 4 -15.18 36.02 0.04
N PHE A 5 -15.10 34.69 0.17
CA PHE A 5 -14.34 33.89 -0.78
C PHE A 5 -15.28 32.97 -1.57
N LYS A 6 -14.90 32.69 -2.80
CA LYS A 6 -15.68 31.83 -3.71
C LYS A 6 -14.92 30.52 -3.93
N PHE A 7 -15.61 29.39 -3.73
CA PHE A 7 -15.06 28.10 -4.12
C PHE A 7 -14.92 28.04 -5.64
N ALA A 8 -13.75 27.64 -6.12
CA ALA A 8 -13.49 27.47 -7.53
C ALA A 8 -14.19 26.22 -8.09
N ASN A 9 -14.34 25.17 -7.26
CA ASN A 9 -14.89 23.89 -7.68
C ASN A 9 -15.62 23.16 -6.55
N PRO A 10 -16.45 22.15 -6.87
CA PRO A 10 -17.16 21.36 -5.88
C PRO A 10 -16.27 20.65 -4.85
N PRO A 11 -15.11 20.02 -5.21
CA PRO A 11 -14.21 19.42 -4.23
C PRO A 11 -13.70 20.37 -3.16
N GLN A 12 -13.41 21.64 -3.50
CA GLN A 12 -13.02 22.64 -2.50
C GLN A 12 -14.18 22.90 -1.51
N ARG A 13 -15.40 23.04 -2.01
CA ARG A 13 -16.57 23.23 -1.17
C ARG A 13 -16.80 22.03 -0.25
N GLU A 14 -16.69 20.82 -0.78
CA GLU A 14 -16.81 19.59 -0.04
C GLU A 14 -15.75 19.48 1.08
N CYS A 15 -14.48 19.79 0.77
CA CYS A 15 -13.39 19.83 1.73
C CYS A 15 -13.67 20.84 2.85
N PHE A 16 -14.14 22.03 2.50
CA PHE A 16 -14.39 23.09 3.46
C PHE A 16 -15.48 22.71 4.47
N TYR A 17 -16.57 22.09 4.04
CA TYR A 17 -17.71 21.73 4.89
C TYR A 17 -17.63 20.33 5.51
N SER A 18 -16.61 19.55 5.21
CA SER A 18 -16.48 18.23 5.77
C SER A 18 -16.36 18.26 7.29
N THR A 19 -17.16 17.44 7.98
CA THR A 19 -17.14 17.26 9.43
C THR A 19 -16.45 15.96 9.86
N ALA A 20 -15.91 15.19 8.90
CA ALA A 20 -15.23 13.96 9.19
C ALA A 20 -13.97 14.20 10.02
N ARG A 21 -13.63 13.22 10.89
CA ARG A 21 -12.42 13.26 11.70
C ARG A 21 -11.17 13.16 10.84
N ASN A 22 -11.20 12.31 9.83
CA ASN A 22 -10.12 12.12 8.87
C ASN A 22 -10.63 12.45 7.46
N ILE A 23 -10.01 13.45 6.84
CA ILE A 23 -10.39 13.98 5.53
C ILE A 23 -9.20 13.78 4.59
N VAL A 24 -9.44 13.17 3.45
CA VAL A 24 -8.46 13.07 2.37
C VAL A 24 -8.96 13.88 1.19
N PHE A 25 -8.21 14.89 0.79
CA PHE A 25 -8.42 15.56 -0.47
C PHE A 25 -7.32 15.11 -1.44
N SER A 26 -7.64 14.08 -2.20
CA SER A 26 -6.72 13.49 -3.19
C SER A 26 -7.06 13.96 -4.59
N GLY A 27 -6.03 14.20 -5.40
CA GLY A 27 -6.25 14.58 -6.79
C GLY A 27 -5.00 15.11 -7.48
N GLY A 28 -5.14 15.35 -8.77
CA GLY A 28 -4.08 15.87 -9.63
C GLY A 28 -3.56 17.25 -9.22
N PHE A 29 -2.71 17.81 -10.06
CA PHE A 29 -2.21 19.16 -9.84
C PHE A 29 -3.31 20.21 -10.06
N ASN A 30 -3.08 21.42 -9.55
CA ASN A 30 -3.89 22.60 -9.82
C ASN A 30 -5.41 22.46 -9.57
N ASN A 31 -5.79 21.73 -8.50
CA ASN A 31 -7.17 21.61 -8.04
C ASN A 31 -7.46 22.42 -6.76
N GLY A 32 -6.48 23.18 -6.29
CA GLY A 32 -6.62 24.07 -5.14
C GLY A 32 -6.67 23.42 -3.78
N LYS A 33 -6.10 22.21 -3.60
CA LYS A 33 -6.02 21.50 -2.31
C LYS A 33 -5.41 22.36 -1.20
N THR A 34 -4.19 22.86 -1.41
CA THR A 34 -3.47 23.67 -0.43
C THR A 34 -4.22 24.97 -0.12
N PHE A 35 -4.79 25.61 -1.15
CA PHE A 35 -5.60 26.82 -0.97
C PHE A 35 -6.76 26.61 -0.01
N ILE A 36 -7.60 25.62 -0.25
CA ILE A 36 -8.81 25.41 0.59
C ILE A 36 -8.45 24.95 2.01
N ALA A 37 -7.36 24.21 2.19
CA ALA A 37 -6.87 23.82 3.51
C ALA A 37 -6.46 25.06 4.34
N ILE A 38 -5.78 26.02 3.70
CA ILE A 38 -5.41 27.27 4.35
C ILE A 38 -6.63 28.13 4.64
N VAL A 39 -7.58 28.27 3.72
CA VAL A 39 -8.83 28.99 3.95
C VAL A 39 -9.61 28.39 5.12
N ARG A 40 -9.70 27.06 5.19
CA ARG A 40 -10.35 26.37 6.31
C ARG A 40 -9.64 26.65 7.63
N ASN A 41 -8.31 26.62 7.63
CA ASN A 41 -7.50 26.96 8.81
C ASN A 41 -7.68 28.41 9.23
N LEU A 42 -7.69 29.35 8.27
CA LEU A 42 -7.97 30.77 8.51
C LEU A 42 -9.32 31.00 9.21
N VAL A 43 -10.39 30.37 8.69
CA VAL A 43 -11.74 30.52 9.29
C VAL A 43 -11.75 29.97 10.73
N LEU A 44 -11.12 28.83 11.00
CA LEU A 44 -11.06 28.27 12.33
C LEU A 44 -10.29 29.17 13.31
N HIS A 45 -9.16 29.72 12.89
CA HIS A 45 -8.44 30.69 13.71
C HIS A 45 -9.22 32.00 13.90
N ALA A 46 -9.95 32.46 12.89
CA ALA A 46 -10.80 33.64 13.03
C ALA A 46 -11.95 33.44 14.03
N GLU A 47 -12.55 32.25 14.01
CA GLU A 47 -13.73 31.92 14.81
C GLU A 47 -13.40 31.51 16.25
N PHE A 48 -12.28 30.79 16.48
CA PHE A 48 -11.95 30.15 17.74
C PHE A 48 -10.69 30.76 18.37
N PRO A 49 -10.79 31.63 19.39
CA PRO A 49 -9.62 32.11 20.15
C PRO A 49 -8.81 30.94 20.72
N ASN A 50 -7.49 31.13 20.76
CA ASN A 50 -6.52 30.13 21.25
C ASN A 50 -6.50 28.79 20.46
N TYR A 51 -7.04 28.77 19.24
CA TYR A 51 -7.03 27.57 18.39
C TYR A 51 -5.60 27.19 18.01
N ARG A 52 -5.29 25.89 18.02
CA ARG A 52 -3.98 25.35 17.63
C ARG A 52 -4.10 24.46 16.43
N SER A 53 -3.38 24.80 15.37
CA SER A 53 -3.28 24.01 14.15
C SER A 53 -1.84 23.59 13.89
N LEU A 54 -1.65 22.47 13.20
CA LEU A 54 -0.37 22.03 12.65
C LEU A 54 -0.49 21.94 11.14
N MET A 55 0.44 22.56 10.41
CA MET A 55 0.64 22.39 8.99
C MET A 55 1.98 21.71 8.75
N ALA A 56 1.95 20.53 8.14
CA ALA A 56 3.12 19.69 7.96
C ALA A 56 3.35 19.33 6.49
N ARG A 57 4.61 19.07 6.16
CA ARG A 57 5.05 18.53 4.88
C ARG A 57 6.32 17.69 5.08
N GLN A 58 6.65 16.80 4.12
CA GLN A 58 7.80 15.93 4.27
C GLN A 58 9.10 16.71 4.48
N THR A 59 9.41 17.71 3.65
CA THR A 59 10.68 18.46 3.75
C THR A 59 10.48 19.93 4.10
N PHE A 60 11.47 20.52 4.81
CA PHE A 60 11.48 21.95 5.15
C PHE A 60 11.45 22.84 3.91
N THR A 61 12.27 22.52 2.91
CA THR A 61 12.35 23.31 1.67
C THR A 61 11.00 23.38 0.96
N ALA A 62 10.29 22.24 0.88
CA ALA A 62 8.99 22.19 0.27
C ALA A 62 7.94 22.94 1.11
N LEU A 63 7.94 22.78 2.44
CA LEU A 63 7.04 23.50 3.36
C LEU A 63 7.18 25.00 3.21
N ASN A 64 8.41 25.52 3.26
CA ASN A 64 8.71 26.94 3.18
C ASN A 64 8.38 27.53 1.80
N LYS A 65 8.83 26.88 0.71
CA LYS A 65 8.68 27.41 -0.66
C LYS A 65 7.27 27.31 -1.23
N THR A 66 6.37 26.53 -0.65
CA THR A 66 5.03 26.35 -1.19
C THR A 66 3.94 26.63 -0.17
N THR A 67 3.74 25.75 0.82
CA THR A 67 2.63 25.82 1.76
C THR A 67 2.64 27.08 2.61
N MET A 68 3.82 27.47 3.15
CA MET A 68 3.96 28.72 3.92
C MET A 68 3.78 29.97 3.05
N GLN A 69 4.34 29.99 1.84
CA GLN A 69 4.15 31.13 0.93
C GLN A 69 2.67 31.31 0.59
N THR A 70 1.96 30.22 0.26
CA THR A 70 0.52 30.26 0.00
C THR A 70 -0.26 30.75 1.23
N PHE A 71 0.15 30.33 2.44
CA PHE A 71 -0.46 30.80 3.68
C PHE A 71 -0.34 32.31 3.83
N PHE A 72 0.85 32.89 3.67
CA PHE A 72 1.05 34.33 3.80
C PHE A 72 0.46 35.16 2.65
N GLN A 73 0.13 34.53 1.51
CA GLN A 73 -0.64 35.17 0.44
C GLN A 73 -2.15 35.24 0.75
N ILE A 74 -2.68 34.28 1.50
CA ILE A 74 -4.12 34.15 1.78
C ILE A 74 -4.50 34.80 3.11
N VAL A 75 -3.69 34.60 4.14
CA VAL A 75 -4.00 35.08 5.50
C VAL A 75 -3.69 36.57 5.61
N PRO A 76 -4.67 37.42 5.98
CA PRO A 76 -4.45 38.84 6.17
C PRO A 76 -3.38 39.13 7.23
N PRO A 77 -2.34 39.95 6.93
CA PRO A 77 -1.27 40.25 7.88
C PRO A 77 -1.77 40.82 9.22
N GLU A 78 -2.87 41.56 9.19
CA GLU A 78 -3.50 42.11 10.38
C GLU A 78 -4.05 41.08 11.36
N MET A 79 -4.22 39.83 10.98
CA MET A 79 -4.62 38.73 11.88
C MET A 79 -3.41 38.08 12.57
N ILE A 80 -2.20 38.30 12.07
CA ILE A 80 -0.98 37.71 12.57
C ILE A 80 -0.36 38.66 13.61
N LEU A 81 -0.04 38.13 14.80
CA LEU A 81 0.71 38.82 15.83
C LEU A 81 2.22 38.73 15.58
N SER A 82 2.71 37.51 15.29
CA SER A 82 4.12 37.26 15.00
C SER A 82 4.30 35.94 14.24
N HIS A 83 5.41 35.85 13.50
CA HIS A 83 5.88 34.63 12.88
C HIS A 83 7.33 34.39 13.27
N ASN A 84 7.66 33.17 13.66
CA ASN A 84 9.03 32.77 13.98
C ASN A 84 9.38 31.51 13.18
N GLU A 85 10.14 31.70 12.11
CA GLU A 85 10.56 30.63 11.21
C GLU A 85 11.46 29.59 11.91
N GLN A 86 12.38 30.06 12.78
CA GLN A 86 13.29 29.16 13.50
C GLN A 86 12.59 28.27 14.50
N LYS A 87 11.55 28.79 15.17
CA LYS A 87 10.71 28.01 16.10
C LYS A 87 9.56 27.30 15.41
N GLY A 88 9.38 27.49 14.12
CA GLY A 88 8.34 26.83 13.33
C GLY A 88 6.92 27.14 13.77
N HIS A 89 6.59 28.41 14.10
CA HIS A 89 5.21 28.77 14.44
C HIS A 89 4.81 30.20 14.07
N THR A 90 3.52 30.37 13.82
CA THR A 90 2.85 31.66 13.62
C THR A 90 1.85 31.87 14.75
N VAL A 91 1.93 33.00 15.43
CA VAL A 91 0.99 33.38 16.51
C VAL A 91 -0.06 34.33 15.93
N TRP A 92 -1.32 34.04 16.18
CA TRP A 92 -2.47 34.87 15.77
C TRP A 92 -2.82 35.89 16.85
N LYS A 93 -3.39 37.03 16.48
CA LYS A 93 -3.74 38.09 17.43
C LYS A 93 -4.76 37.66 18.51
N ASN A 94 -5.56 36.64 18.25
CA ASN A 94 -6.50 36.07 19.20
C ASN A 94 -5.93 34.95 20.07
N GLY A 95 -4.59 34.81 20.11
CA GLY A 95 -3.89 33.80 20.92
C GLY A 95 -3.74 32.45 20.24
N GLY A 96 -4.32 32.25 19.07
CA GLY A 96 -4.17 31.00 18.30
C GLY A 96 -2.72 30.79 17.82
N ILE A 97 -2.35 29.55 17.51
CA ILE A 97 -1.03 29.19 17.03
C ILE A 97 -1.14 28.21 15.86
N THR A 98 -0.48 28.55 14.75
CA THR A 98 -0.23 27.59 13.66
C THR A 98 1.23 27.12 13.77
N PHE A 99 1.43 25.82 14.00
CA PHE A 99 2.73 25.18 13.97
C PHE A 99 3.09 24.76 12.55
N TRP A 100 4.38 24.84 12.21
CA TRP A 100 4.96 24.44 10.94
C TRP A 100 5.95 23.32 11.19
N LEU A 101 5.75 22.19 10.57
CA LEU A 101 6.57 21.01 10.82
C LEU A 101 7.00 20.32 9.52
N HIS A 102 8.29 20.07 9.37
CA HIS A 102 8.82 19.16 8.36
C HIS A 102 9.06 17.79 8.99
N LEU A 103 8.67 16.74 8.27
CA LEU A 103 8.57 15.40 8.83
C LEU A 103 9.79 14.53 8.58
N ASP A 104 10.69 14.91 7.66
CA ASP A 104 11.90 14.16 7.28
C ASP A 104 12.91 13.99 8.42
N LYS A 105 12.90 14.92 9.41
CA LYS A 105 13.79 14.91 10.57
C LYS A 105 13.04 14.92 11.91
N ALA A 106 11.73 14.85 11.88
CA ALA A 106 10.93 14.86 13.09
C ALA A 106 11.03 13.49 13.78
N ASP A 107 11.72 13.43 14.92
CA ASP A 107 11.70 12.22 15.73
C ASP A 107 10.31 12.00 16.35
N GLN A 108 10.03 10.75 16.72
CA GLN A 108 8.74 10.40 17.30
C GLN A 108 8.42 11.15 18.60
N ASN A 109 9.43 11.56 19.37
CA ASN A 109 9.24 12.31 20.62
C ASN A 109 8.77 13.74 20.33
N THR A 110 9.35 14.38 19.34
CA THR A 110 8.90 15.69 18.85
C THR A 110 7.43 15.63 18.41
N LEU A 111 7.06 14.63 17.61
CA LEU A 111 5.67 14.47 17.16
C LEU A 111 4.70 14.24 18.31
N ARG A 112 5.09 13.44 19.31
CA ARG A 112 4.27 13.14 20.50
C ARG A 112 4.05 14.35 21.42
N GLY A 113 4.88 15.38 21.32
CA GLY A 113 4.80 16.61 22.13
C GLY A 113 3.69 17.58 21.72
N PHE A 114 3.08 17.42 20.54
CA PHE A 114 2.05 18.34 20.07
C PHE A 114 0.70 18.12 20.75
N GLU A 115 0.07 19.27 21.12
CA GLU A 115 -1.34 19.34 21.52
C GLU A 115 -2.03 20.33 20.60
N ILE A 116 -2.80 19.82 19.66
CA ILE A 116 -3.41 20.56 18.57
C ILE A 116 -4.88 20.21 18.40
N ASN A 117 -5.64 21.10 17.76
CA ASN A 117 -7.01 20.85 17.36
C ASN A 117 -7.06 20.16 16.00
N ASN A 118 -6.30 20.67 15.02
CA ASN A 118 -6.24 20.04 13.71
C ASN A 118 -4.80 19.90 13.19
N CYS A 119 -4.63 18.94 12.30
CA CYS A 119 -3.41 18.75 11.53
C CYS A 119 -3.73 18.69 10.04
N THR A 120 -2.99 19.45 9.24
CA THR A 120 -3.01 19.36 7.78
C THR A 120 -1.63 18.88 7.31
N VAL A 121 -1.60 17.80 6.53
CA VAL A 121 -0.39 17.31 5.88
C VAL A 121 -0.51 17.59 4.38
N ASP A 122 0.36 18.44 3.86
CA ASP A 122 0.41 18.75 2.43
C ASP A 122 1.39 17.80 1.73
N GLN A 123 1.00 17.22 0.60
CA GLN A 123 1.63 16.09 -0.06
C GLN A 123 1.76 14.86 0.87
N ALA A 124 0.63 14.43 1.38
CA ALA A 124 0.56 13.35 2.34
C ALA A 124 0.94 11.96 1.75
N GLU A 125 1.05 11.85 0.43
CA GLU A 125 1.61 10.67 -0.24
C GLU A 125 3.11 10.48 0.03
N GLU A 126 3.79 11.48 0.58
CA GLU A 126 5.22 11.42 0.90
C GLU A 126 5.49 10.85 2.32
N ILE A 127 4.46 10.69 3.17
CA ILE A 127 4.63 10.25 4.56
C ILE A 127 4.28 8.77 4.76
N GLU A 128 4.90 8.16 5.76
CA GLU A 128 4.60 6.79 6.18
C GLU A 128 3.38 6.71 7.12
N GLU A 129 2.71 5.56 7.12
CA GLU A 129 1.55 5.29 7.98
C GLU A 129 1.85 5.51 9.47
N GLY A 130 3.03 5.09 9.96
CA GLY A 130 3.43 5.29 11.36
C GLY A 130 3.53 6.77 11.77
N THR A 131 3.96 7.65 10.86
CA THR A 131 3.98 9.10 11.07
C THR A 131 2.57 9.66 11.16
N PHE A 132 1.68 9.23 10.25
CA PHE A 132 0.26 9.58 10.31
C PHE A 132 -0.38 9.17 11.65
N ASP A 133 -0.18 7.94 12.11
CA ASP A 133 -0.78 7.43 13.35
C ASP A 133 -0.36 8.25 14.58
N ILE A 134 0.91 8.68 14.63
CA ILE A 134 1.39 9.55 15.70
C ILE A 134 0.70 10.92 15.63
N LEU A 135 0.67 11.58 14.46
CA LEU A 135 0.03 12.88 14.28
C LEU A 135 -1.46 12.83 14.59
N ASP A 136 -2.16 11.83 14.08
CA ASP A 136 -3.59 11.63 14.34
C ASP A 136 -3.89 11.50 15.83
N SER A 137 -3.03 10.83 16.59
CA SER A 137 -3.15 10.73 18.04
C SER A 137 -2.98 12.06 18.79
N ARG A 138 -2.45 13.11 18.13
CA ARG A 138 -2.24 14.45 18.73
C ARG A 138 -3.41 15.41 18.50
N VAL A 139 -4.20 15.16 17.46
CA VAL A 139 -5.32 16.01 17.07
C VAL A 139 -6.46 15.90 18.09
N GLY A 140 -7.03 17.06 18.46
CA GLY A 140 -8.10 17.16 19.46
C GLY A 140 -7.62 17.14 20.92
N ARG A 141 -6.30 17.19 21.17
CA ARG A 141 -5.75 17.21 22.54
C ARG A 141 -5.69 18.59 23.17
N TRP A 142 -5.64 19.64 22.35
CA TRP A 142 -5.62 20.98 22.91
C TRP A 142 -7.02 21.39 23.42
N SER A 143 -7.11 21.62 24.71
CA SER A 143 -8.37 21.99 25.41
C SER A 143 -8.47 23.47 25.78
N GLY A 144 -7.41 24.26 25.50
CA GLY A 144 -7.37 25.69 25.84
C GLY A 144 -8.09 26.60 24.84
N VAL A 145 -8.77 26.04 23.84
CA VAL A 145 -9.53 26.78 22.84
C VAL A 145 -10.84 27.31 23.43
N GLU A 146 -11.23 28.51 23.02
CA GLU A 146 -12.50 29.11 23.41
C GLU A 146 -13.54 28.95 22.31
N VAL A 147 -14.70 28.39 22.65
CA VAL A 147 -15.84 28.33 21.73
C VAL A 147 -16.71 29.57 21.98
N PRO A 148 -16.87 30.45 20.98
CA PRO A 148 -17.65 31.68 21.16
C PRO A 148 -19.09 31.44 21.57
N GLN A 149 -19.61 32.22 22.54
CA GLN A 149 -20.97 32.08 23.08
C GLN A 149 -22.03 32.19 21.97
N ARG A 150 -21.80 33.01 20.93
CA ARG A 150 -22.71 33.10 19.76
C ARG A 150 -22.91 31.78 19.03
N LEU A 151 -21.87 30.92 18.95
CA LEU A 151 -21.95 29.60 18.33
C LEU A 151 -22.74 28.64 19.26
N LEU A 152 -22.50 28.69 20.55
CA LEU A 152 -23.26 27.90 21.53
C LEU A 152 -24.75 28.26 21.54
N ASN A 153 -25.05 29.53 21.37
CA ASN A 153 -26.44 30.01 21.26
C ASN A 153 -27.11 29.61 19.95
N ALA A 154 -26.34 29.63 18.85
CA ALA A 154 -26.84 29.24 17.52
C ALA A 154 -27.00 27.70 17.37
N PHE A 155 -26.23 26.94 18.11
CA PHE A 155 -26.21 25.48 18.06
C PHE A 155 -26.29 24.88 19.48
N PRO A 156 -27.51 24.78 20.08
CA PRO A 156 -27.69 24.30 21.46
C PRO A 156 -27.14 22.89 21.71
N GLU A 157 -27.05 22.05 20.67
CA GLU A 157 -26.49 20.69 20.73
C GLU A 157 -24.96 20.66 20.44
N TRP A 158 -24.26 21.78 20.70
CA TRP A 158 -22.83 21.83 20.48
C TRP A 158 -22.10 20.71 21.24
N PRO A 159 -21.17 19.98 20.58
CA PRO A 159 -20.47 18.87 21.22
C PRO A 159 -19.71 19.33 22.47
N VAL A 160 -19.83 18.59 23.56
CA VAL A 160 -19.11 18.84 24.80
C VAL A 160 -18.24 17.65 25.17
N SER A 161 -17.12 17.92 25.82
CA SER A 161 -16.24 16.89 26.34
C SER A 161 -16.93 16.11 27.47
N ARG A 162 -16.97 14.79 27.34
CA ARG A 162 -17.52 13.91 28.40
C ARG A 162 -16.71 13.95 29.70
N PHE A 163 -15.44 14.38 29.61
CA PHE A 163 -14.54 14.42 30.77
C PHE A 163 -14.57 15.79 31.48
N THR A 164 -14.69 16.89 30.73
CA THR A 164 -14.58 18.24 31.28
C THR A 164 -15.87 19.02 31.24
N GLY A 165 -16.90 18.56 30.53
CA GLY A 165 -18.12 19.29 30.26
C GLY A 165 -17.96 20.55 29.40
N ARG A 166 -16.75 20.84 28.90
CA ARG A 166 -16.47 22.03 28.09
C ARG A 166 -16.86 21.80 26.63
N PRO A 167 -17.32 22.84 25.92
CA PRO A 167 -17.53 22.77 24.48
C PRO A 167 -16.26 22.37 23.72
N LEU A 168 -16.41 21.49 22.74
CA LEU A 168 -15.29 21.01 21.91
C LEU A 168 -15.11 21.90 20.69
N ALA A 169 -13.88 22.32 20.43
CA ALA A 169 -13.54 22.94 19.15
C ALA A 169 -13.48 21.91 18.02
N PRO A 170 -13.73 22.32 16.76
CA PRO A 170 -13.57 21.43 15.61
C PRO A 170 -12.16 20.82 15.58
N SER A 171 -12.09 19.50 15.41
CA SER A 171 -10.83 18.75 15.41
C SER A 171 -10.83 17.73 14.29
N TYR A 172 -9.80 17.79 13.42
CA TYR A 172 -9.70 16.91 12.26
C TYR A 172 -8.27 16.72 11.78
N MET A 173 -8.05 15.64 11.08
CA MET A 173 -6.87 15.38 10.27
C MET A 173 -7.23 15.63 8.80
N LEU A 174 -6.45 16.45 8.09
CA LEU A 174 -6.62 16.74 6.67
C LEU A 174 -5.37 16.32 5.91
N LEU A 175 -5.51 15.36 5.02
CA LEU A 175 -4.46 14.85 4.16
C LEU A 175 -4.69 15.37 2.74
N LEU A 176 -3.78 16.21 2.25
CA LEU A 176 -3.76 16.68 0.87
C LEU A 176 -2.79 15.81 0.10
N SER A 177 -3.28 15.01 -0.83
CA SER A 177 -2.48 13.99 -1.50
C SER A 177 -2.57 14.12 -3.02
N ASN A 178 -1.46 13.91 -3.72
CA ASN A 178 -1.52 13.48 -5.10
C ASN A 178 -1.72 11.96 -5.14
N PRO A 179 -2.23 11.41 -6.23
CA PRO A 179 -2.36 9.97 -6.38
C PRO A 179 -1.02 9.25 -6.33
N ASP A 180 -1.04 8.06 -5.78
CA ASP A 180 0.08 7.12 -5.74
C ASP A 180 -0.43 5.69 -5.99
N LEU A 181 0.30 4.68 -5.57
CA LEU A 181 -0.09 3.29 -5.71
C LEU A 181 -1.15 2.90 -4.66
N PRO A 182 -2.08 1.99 -4.98
CA PRO A 182 -3.17 1.61 -4.09
C PRO A 182 -2.75 0.95 -2.77
N HIS A 183 -1.50 0.48 -2.66
CA HIS A 183 -0.98 -0.04 -1.39
C HIS A 183 -0.69 1.05 -0.35
N HIS A 184 -0.64 2.32 -0.76
CA HIS A 184 -0.41 3.44 0.16
C HIS A 184 -1.53 3.51 1.20
N PHE A 185 -1.20 3.78 2.48
CA PHE A 185 -2.17 3.77 3.58
C PHE A 185 -3.35 4.72 3.36
N ILE A 186 -3.14 5.86 2.68
CA ILE A 186 -4.20 6.82 2.35
C ILE A 186 -5.27 6.15 1.48
N TYR A 187 -4.84 5.44 0.42
CA TYR A 187 -5.79 4.70 -0.43
C TYR A 187 -6.50 3.60 0.37
N ARG A 188 -5.72 2.76 1.05
CA ARG A 188 -6.26 1.63 1.82
C ARG A 188 -7.31 2.07 2.83
N LYS A 189 -7.01 3.12 3.63
CA LYS A 189 -7.91 3.60 4.71
C LYS A 189 -9.08 4.45 4.23
N ALA A 190 -8.97 5.16 3.11
CA ALA A 190 -9.93 6.19 2.73
C ALA A 190 -10.62 6.00 1.37
N HIS A 191 -9.95 5.39 0.37
CA HIS A 191 -10.49 5.34 -0.99
C HIS A 191 -11.79 4.53 -1.06
N PRO A 192 -12.82 4.99 -1.80
CA PRO A 192 -14.10 4.28 -1.91
C PRO A 192 -13.99 2.84 -2.39
N ASP A 193 -13.04 2.55 -3.28
CA ASP A 193 -12.82 1.22 -3.86
C ASP A 193 -11.90 0.33 -3.00
N SER A 194 -11.41 0.81 -1.86
CA SER A 194 -10.56 0.02 -0.97
C SER A 194 -11.39 -0.93 -0.11
N GLU A 195 -11.02 -2.19 -0.08
CA GLU A 195 -11.61 -3.20 0.82
C GLU A 195 -11.24 -2.97 2.30
N GLU A 196 -10.14 -2.26 2.56
CA GLU A 196 -9.66 -1.89 3.90
C GLU A 196 -10.20 -0.54 4.39
N ARG A 197 -11.13 0.07 3.65
CA ARG A 197 -11.66 1.40 3.96
C ARG A 197 -12.25 1.47 5.37
N LEU A 198 -11.79 2.45 6.14
CA LEU A 198 -12.25 2.69 7.49
C LEU A 198 -13.49 3.59 7.51
N GLN A 199 -14.42 3.31 8.43
CA GLN A 199 -15.54 4.21 8.66
C GLN A 199 -15.08 5.56 9.24
N GLY A 200 -15.78 6.63 8.88
CA GLY A 200 -15.46 7.99 9.36
C GLY A 200 -14.37 8.71 8.58
N TRP A 201 -13.78 8.07 7.58
CA TRP A 201 -12.91 8.74 6.62
C TRP A 201 -13.71 9.33 5.47
N HIS A 202 -13.40 10.58 5.11
CA HIS A 202 -14.02 11.29 4.01
C HIS A 202 -13.02 11.44 2.86
N TRP A 203 -13.31 10.78 1.76
CA TRP A 203 -12.53 10.86 0.52
C TRP A 203 -13.10 11.90 -0.42
N ILE A 204 -12.28 12.85 -0.85
CA ILE A 204 -12.63 13.90 -1.81
C ILE A 204 -11.70 13.75 -3.00
N HIS A 205 -12.28 13.57 -4.17
CA HIS A 205 -11.54 13.43 -5.41
C HIS A 205 -11.48 14.77 -6.15
N GLY A 206 -10.26 15.19 -6.53
CA GLY A 206 -10.01 16.37 -7.32
C GLY A 206 -9.23 16.07 -8.59
N GLN A 207 -9.69 16.61 -9.70
CA GLN A 207 -8.96 16.61 -10.96
C GLN A 207 -8.42 18.01 -11.25
N TRP A 208 -7.59 18.15 -12.29
CA TRP A 208 -7.14 19.44 -12.74
C TRP A 208 -8.32 20.38 -13.00
N ASP A 209 -8.25 21.58 -12.45
CA ASP A 209 -9.29 22.59 -12.65
C ASP A 209 -8.78 23.69 -13.61
N PRO A 210 -9.35 23.81 -14.81
CA PRO A 210 -8.98 24.84 -15.77
C PRO A 210 -9.21 26.27 -15.26
N GLN A 211 -10.09 26.47 -14.26
CA GLN A 211 -10.35 27.80 -13.68
C GLN A 211 -9.22 28.25 -12.74
N LEU A 212 -8.42 27.30 -12.21
CA LEU A 212 -7.29 27.59 -11.33
C LEU A 212 -5.96 27.65 -12.06
N GLY A 213 -5.93 27.36 -13.35
CA GLY A 213 -4.73 27.36 -14.16
C GLY A 213 -4.97 27.77 -15.60
N SER A 214 -3.88 27.93 -16.36
CA SER A 214 -3.97 28.23 -17.77
C SER A 214 -4.55 27.05 -18.55
N SER A 215 -5.64 27.27 -19.25
CA SER A 215 -6.22 26.28 -20.19
C SER A 215 -5.23 25.87 -21.27
N GLU A 216 -4.35 26.78 -21.69
CA GLU A 216 -3.29 26.52 -22.66
C GLU A 216 -2.25 25.55 -22.11
N THR A 217 -1.81 25.73 -20.85
CA THR A 217 -0.91 24.81 -20.16
C THR A 217 -1.54 23.43 -20.05
N TYR A 218 -2.82 23.34 -19.69
CA TYR A 218 -3.54 22.07 -19.61
C TYR A 218 -3.56 21.33 -20.95
N LEU A 219 -3.92 22.03 -22.04
CA LEU A 219 -3.96 21.45 -23.38
C LEU A 219 -2.58 21.01 -23.87
N LYS A 220 -1.53 21.75 -23.53
CA LYS A 220 -0.15 21.39 -23.82
C LYS A 220 0.24 20.10 -23.09
N LEU A 221 -0.03 20.01 -21.79
CA LEU A 221 0.29 18.81 -21.00
C LEU A 221 -0.42 17.56 -21.51
N ILE A 222 -1.71 17.66 -21.89
CA ILE A 222 -2.45 16.53 -22.47
C ILE A 222 -1.85 16.06 -23.79
N LYS A 223 -1.28 16.95 -24.59
CA LYS A 223 -0.65 16.60 -25.88
C LYS A 223 0.75 16.02 -25.73
N GLU A 224 1.50 16.45 -24.74
CA GLU A 224 2.93 16.16 -24.61
C GLU A 224 3.24 15.02 -23.60
N LYS A 225 2.32 14.70 -22.70
CA LYS A 225 2.52 13.71 -21.64
C LYS A 225 1.87 12.38 -21.99
N ASP A 226 2.46 11.30 -21.44
CA ASP A 226 1.91 9.97 -21.60
C ASP A 226 0.57 9.80 -20.84
N PRO A 227 -0.24 8.79 -21.20
CA PRO A 227 -1.54 8.57 -20.58
C PRO A 227 -1.48 8.32 -19.07
N GLU A 228 -0.42 7.68 -18.55
CA GLU A 228 -0.26 7.40 -17.12
C GLU A 228 -0.01 8.70 -16.34
N TRP A 229 0.85 9.57 -16.86
CA TRP A 229 1.08 10.88 -16.27
C TRP A 229 -0.20 11.72 -16.24
N ILE A 230 -0.98 11.70 -17.34
CA ILE A 230 -2.25 12.41 -17.44
C ILE A 230 -3.25 11.85 -16.40
N SER A 231 -3.36 10.53 -16.30
CA SER A 231 -4.23 9.87 -15.34
C SER A 231 -3.90 10.30 -13.91
N ARG A 232 -2.63 10.25 -13.52
CA ARG A 232 -2.18 10.59 -12.18
C ARG A 232 -2.30 12.08 -11.87
N TYR A 233 -1.72 12.94 -12.69
CA TYR A 233 -1.52 14.35 -12.33
C TYR A 233 -2.58 15.30 -12.88
N ILE A 234 -3.35 14.88 -13.89
CA ILE A 234 -4.46 15.66 -14.44
C ILE A 234 -5.79 15.14 -13.89
N ARG A 235 -6.06 13.83 -14.01
CA ARG A 235 -7.32 13.24 -13.59
C ARG A 235 -7.38 12.93 -12.11
N GLY A 236 -6.23 12.79 -11.45
CA GLY A 236 -6.15 12.47 -10.03
C GLY A 236 -6.43 11.00 -9.71
N GLU A 237 -6.19 10.11 -10.64
CA GLU A 237 -6.47 8.68 -10.52
C GLU A 237 -5.31 7.94 -9.84
N TRP A 238 -5.64 7.07 -8.89
CA TRP A 238 -4.69 6.23 -8.20
C TRP A 238 -4.38 4.96 -9.01
N GLY A 239 -3.19 4.40 -8.81
CA GLY A 239 -2.78 3.16 -9.46
C GLY A 239 -1.65 3.33 -10.46
N TYR A 240 -1.23 4.56 -10.73
CA TYR A 240 -0.16 4.86 -11.68
C TYR A 240 1.03 5.50 -10.98
N SER A 241 2.22 4.95 -11.22
CA SER A 241 3.48 5.51 -10.72
C SER A 241 4.60 5.20 -11.72
N ASP A 242 5.39 6.22 -12.06
CA ASP A 242 6.62 6.07 -12.88
C ASP A 242 7.64 5.11 -12.27
N ALA A 243 7.53 4.92 -10.94
CA ALA A 243 8.35 3.99 -10.19
C ALA A 243 7.82 2.55 -10.22
N ALA A 244 6.56 2.32 -10.58
CA ALA A 244 5.95 0.99 -10.53
C ALA A 244 6.71 0.00 -11.44
N ILE A 245 6.97 -1.19 -10.91
CA ILE A 245 7.57 -2.29 -11.69
C ILE A 245 6.48 -3.06 -12.42
N HIS A 246 5.31 -3.20 -11.81
CA HIS A 246 4.18 -3.97 -12.31
C HIS A 246 2.93 -3.10 -12.41
N THR A 247 2.22 -3.21 -13.53
CA THR A 247 0.91 -2.59 -13.70
C THR A 247 -0.17 -3.64 -13.44
N MET A 248 -0.91 -3.45 -12.34
CA MET A 248 -1.99 -4.35 -11.96
C MET A 248 -3.33 -3.88 -12.53
N HIS A 249 -4.13 -4.84 -12.97
CA HIS A 249 -5.50 -4.59 -13.42
C HIS A 249 -6.50 -5.13 -12.41
N ARG A 250 -7.64 -4.46 -12.25
CA ARG A 250 -8.70 -4.92 -11.35
C ARG A 250 -9.23 -6.31 -11.77
N GLU A 251 -9.21 -6.57 -13.05
CA GLU A 251 -9.59 -7.87 -13.65
C GLU A 251 -8.68 -9.02 -13.21
N SER A 252 -7.49 -8.73 -12.69
CA SER A 252 -6.59 -9.75 -12.09
C SER A 252 -7.06 -10.22 -10.72
N LEU A 253 -8.09 -9.61 -10.12
CA LEU A 253 -8.70 -10.05 -8.87
C LEU A 253 -9.94 -10.89 -9.17
N LEU A 254 -10.01 -12.09 -8.55
CA LEU A 254 -11.14 -13.03 -8.68
C LEU A 254 -11.88 -13.16 -7.35
N GLU A 255 -13.21 -13.15 -7.42
CA GLU A 255 -14.03 -13.48 -6.26
C GLU A 255 -13.89 -15.00 -5.94
N PRO A 256 -13.81 -15.38 -4.65
CA PRO A 256 -13.67 -16.79 -4.23
C PRO A 256 -14.99 -17.57 -4.33
N THR A 257 -15.52 -17.70 -5.55
CA THR A 257 -16.77 -18.44 -5.73
C THR A 257 -16.55 -19.94 -5.58
N PRO A 258 -17.53 -20.72 -5.04
CA PRO A 258 -17.42 -22.17 -4.92
C PRO A 258 -17.12 -22.86 -6.25
N GLU A 259 -17.68 -22.37 -7.35
CA GLU A 259 -17.48 -22.90 -8.70
C GLU A 259 -16.04 -22.72 -9.17
N LEU A 260 -15.45 -21.53 -8.95
CA LEU A 260 -14.06 -21.26 -9.29
C LEU A 260 -13.13 -22.16 -8.48
N LEU A 261 -13.31 -22.23 -7.16
CA LEU A 261 -12.48 -23.05 -6.28
C LEU A 261 -12.58 -24.54 -6.61
N ALA A 262 -13.77 -25.03 -6.89
CA ALA A 262 -13.98 -26.40 -7.37
C ALA A 262 -13.30 -26.66 -8.73
N LYS A 263 -13.38 -25.72 -9.67
CA LYS A 263 -12.72 -25.80 -10.97
C LYS A 263 -11.20 -25.82 -10.82
N ILE A 264 -10.62 -24.95 -9.95
CA ILE A 264 -9.20 -24.93 -9.63
C ILE A 264 -8.76 -26.30 -9.11
N LYS A 265 -9.46 -26.84 -8.12
CA LYS A 265 -9.12 -28.11 -7.48
C LYS A 265 -9.24 -29.31 -8.44
N SER A 266 -10.25 -29.34 -9.31
CA SER A 266 -10.52 -30.48 -10.17
C SER A 266 -9.75 -30.49 -11.50
N LYS A 267 -9.44 -29.31 -12.04
CA LYS A 267 -8.84 -29.14 -13.39
C LYS A 267 -7.50 -28.47 -13.39
N GLY A 268 -7.14 -27.73 -12.33
CA GLY A 268 -5.88 -27.01 -12.22
C GLY A 268 -4.69 -27.95 -11.99
N SER A 269 -3.53 -27.60 -12.54
CA SER A 269 -2.25 -28.14 -12.07
C SER A 269 -1.83 -27.34 -10.86
N LEU A 270 -1.87 -27.96 -9.67
CA LEU A 270 -1.66 -27.26 -8.39
C LEU A 270 -0.20 -27.25 -7.97
N HIS A 271 0.23 -26.16 -7.40
CA HIS A 271 1.59 -25.93 -6.92
C HIS A 271 1.56 -25.18 -5.59
N ARG A 272 2.60 -25.41 -4.77
CA ARG A 272 2.86 -24.62 -3.55
C ARG A 272 4.20 -23.90 -3.69
N ILE A 273 4.27 -22.70 -3.18
CA ILE A 273 5.45 -21.86 -3.21
C ILE A 273 5.70 -21.32 -1.82
N LEU A 274 6.93 -21.49 -1.31
CA LEU A 274 7.32 -21.09 0.05
C LEU A 274 8.46 -20.07 0.00
N ASP A 275 8.28 -18.98 0.75
CA ASP A 275 9.34 -18.08 1.18
C ASP A 275 9.39 -18.13 2.71
N HIS A 276 10.48 -18.71 3.28
CA HIS A 276 10.61 -18.89 4.72
C HIS A 276 11.28 -17.68 5.36
N GLY A 277 10.61 -17.06 6.33
CA GLY A 277 11.15 -16.04 7.20
C GLY A 277 11.23 -16.55 8.64
N ASP A 278 12.31 -16.23 9.35
CA ASP A 278 12.48 -16.53 10.77
C ASP A 278 11.76 -15.46 11.63
N SER A 279 12.32 -14.27 11.74
CA SER A 279 11.64 -13.11 12.34
C SER A 279 10.70 -12.40 11.35
N ALA A 280 11.01 -12.43 10.06
CA ALA A 280 10.16 -12.01 8.98
C ALA A 280 9.00 -13.00 8.76
N PRO A 281 7.91 -12.59 8.08
CA PRO A 281 6.81 -13.50 7.76
C PRO A 281 7.25 -14.69 6.89
N THR A 282 6.88 -15.90 7.27
CA THR A 282 6.87 -17.03 6.36
C THR A 282 5.64 -16.91 5.46
N CYS A 283 5.85 -16.88 4.15
CA CYS A 283 4.82 -16.85 3.13
C CYS A 283 4.71 -18.19 2.42
N CYS A 284 3.51 -18.75 2.31
CA CYS A 284 3.23 -19.86 1.39
C CYS A 284 2.06 -19.50 0.49
N LEU A 285 2.26 -19.59 -0.83
CA LEU A 285 1.21 -19.38 -1.83
C LEU A 285 0.81 -20.69 -2.48
N TRP A 286 -0.48 -20.86 -2.69
CA TRP A 286 -1.04 -21.93 -3.51
C TRP A 286 -1.41 -21.39 -4.88
N MET A 287 -0.82 -21.95 -5.90
CA MET A 287 -0.94 -21.54 -7.28
C MET A 287 -1.54 -22.68 -8.13
N ALA A 288 -2.44 -22.34 -9.02
CA ALA A 288 -2.98 -23.24 -10.04
C ALA A 288 -2.64 -22.74 -11.44
N VAL A 289 -2.27 -23.65 -12.33
CA VAL A 289 -2.28 -23.41 -13.77
C VAL A 289 -3.55 -23.99 -14.35
N LEU A 290 -4.45 -23.12 -14.83
CA LEU A 290 -5.79 -23.48 -15.29
C LEU A 290 -6.10 -22.79 -16.62
N ASP A 291 -6.40 -23.57 -17.66
CA ASP A 291 -6.74 -23.05 -19.00
C ASP A 291 -5.73 -22.04 -19.55
N GLY A 292 -4.42 -22.22 -19.24
CA GLY A 292 -3.33 -21.33 -19.62
C GLY A 292 -3.12 -20.12 -18.72
N ASN A 293 -3.99 -19.89 -17.74
CA ASN A 293 -3.86 -18.83 -16.75
C ASN A 293 -3.13 -19.32 -15.50
N ILE A 294 -2.41 -18.41 -14.83
CA ILE A 294 -1.83 -18.62 -13.51
C ILE A 294 -2.78 -17.97 -12.49
N ILE A 295 -3.23 -18.75 -11.52
CA ILE A 295 -4.16 -18.28 -10.47
C ILE A 295 -3.57 -18.59 -9.11
N PHE A 296 -3.23 -17.54 -8.35
CA PHE A 296 -2.92 -17.65 -6.95
C PHE A 296 -4.23 -17.67 -6.18
N TYR A 297 -4.53 -18.80 -5.52
CA TYR A 297 -5.86 -19.00 -4.95
C TYR A 297 -5.90 -19.07 -3.44
N ARG A 298 -4.76 -19.29 -2.76
CA ARG A 298 -4.68 -19.33 -1.31
C ARG A 298 -3.33 -18.78 -0.85
N GLU A 299 -3.33 -18.12 0.31
CA GLU A 299 -2.16 -17.51 0.93
C GLU A 299 -2.09 -17.85 2.42
N TYR A 300 -0.90 -18.18 2.88
CA TYR A 300 -0.51 -18.24 4.28
C TYR A 300 0.62 -17.22 4.50
N TYR A 301 0.47 -16.34 5.49
CA TYR A 301 1.41 -15.25 5.72
C TYR A 301 1.51 -14.98 7.22
N VAL A 302 2.53 -15.55 7.90
CA VAL A 302 2.65 -15.54 9.36
C VAL A 302 4.09 -15.32 9.80
N PRO A 303 4.39 -14.28 10.61
CA PRO A 303 5.73 -14.02 11.17
C PRO A 303 6.00 -14.78 12.46
N GLY A 304 7.29 -15.00 12.76
CA GLY A 304 7.80 -15.33 14.10
C GLY A 304 7.24 -16.63 14.68
N ARG A 305 7.08 -17.66 13.88
CA ARG A 305 6.66 -18.99 14.33
C ARG A 305 7.70 -20.06 13.96
N PRO A 306 7.84 -21.13 14.74
CA PRO A 306 8.77 -22.22 14.45
C PRO A 306 8.30 -23.02 13.22
N ILE A 307 9.23 -23.69 12.56
CA ILE A 307 8.97 -24.52 11.36
C ILE A 307 7.88 -25.57 11.62
N SER A 308 7.86 -26.20 12.81
CA SER A 308 6.82 -27.15 13.19
C SER A 308 5.40 -26.57 13.12
N TYR A 309 5.24 -25.29 13.49
CA TYR A 309 3.97 -24.59 13.38
C TYR A 309 3.61 -24.36 11.92
N HIS A 310 4.55 -23.83 11.11
CA HIS A 310 4.33 -23.61 9.68
C HIS A 310 3.97 -24.90 8.95
N ARG A 311 4.65 -26.03 9.28
CA ARG A 311 4.35 -27.34 8.70
C ARG A 311 2.92 -27.78 8.98
N LYS A 312 2.43 -27.64 10.21
CA LYS A 312 1.06 -28.01 10.59
C LYS A 312 0.03 -27.18 9.83
N GLU A 313 0.20 -25.86 9.82
CA GLU A 313 -0.74 -24.93 9.15
C GLU A 313 -0.77 -25.14 7.62
N ILE A 314 0.41 -25.21 7.00
CA ILE A 314 0.51 -25.43 5.54
C ILE A 314 -0.10 -26.78 5.15
N THR A 315 0.11 -27.83 5.94
CA THR A 315 -0.49 -29.13 5.67
C THR A 315 -2.00 -29.09 5.83
N ALA A 316 -2.51 -28.49 6.90
CA ALA A 316 -3.94 -28.35 7.13
C ALA A 316 -4.62 -27.56 5.99
N LEU A 317 -4.00 -26.47 5.56
CA LEU A 317 -4.49 -25.67 4.42
C LEU A 317 -4.37 -26.41 3.08
N SER A 318 -3.58 -27.46 2.99
CA SER A 318 -3.36 -28.27 1.79
C SER A 318 -4.21 -29.53 1.75
N GLU A 319 -5.07 -29.76 2.73
CA GLU A 319 -5.82 -31.01 2.89
C GLU A 319 -6.73 -31.29 1.67
N GLY A 320 -6.66 -32.52 1.20
CA GLY A 320 -7.45 -32.99 0.04
C GLY A 320 -7.04 -32.41 -1.31
N GLU A 321 -5.81 -31.86 -1.41
CA GLU A 321 -5.23 -31.38 -2.68
C GLU A 321 -3.98 -32.17 -3.04
N GLU A 322 -3.79 -32.44 -4.35
CA GLU A 322 -2.59 -33.09 -4.89
C GLU A 322 -1.78 -32.07 -5.67
N TYR A 323 -0.49 -31.94 -5.36
CA TYR A 323 0.39 -30.94 -5.97
C TYR A 323 1.32 -31.56 -7.00
N SER A 324 1.41 -30.92 -8.17
CA SER A 324 2.35 -31.31 -9.21
C SER A 324 3.80 -31.03 -8.77
N ALA A 325 4.02 -29.95 -8.03
CA ALA A 325 5.29 -29.64 -7.40
C ALA A 325 5.10 -28.62 -6.26
N SER A 326 6.11 -28.57 -5.36
CA SER A 326 6.25 -27.51 -4.34
C SER A 326 7.61 -26.90 -4.48
N TYR A 327 7.68 -25.56 -4.51
CA TYR A 327 8.90 -24.79 -4.72
C TYR A 327 9.19 -23.90 -3.52
N ALA A 328 10.46 -23.59 -3.28
CA ALA A 328 10.83 -22.65 -2.25
C ALA A 328 12.02 -21.79 -2.68
N ASP A 329 12.23 -20.68 -1.94
CA ASP A 329 13.42 -19.86 -2.09
C ASP A 329 14.68 -20.74 -2.06
N PRO A 330 15.59 -20.60 -3.04
CA PRO A 330 16.85 -21.33 -3.05
C PRO A 330 17.71 -21.12 -1.79
N SER A 331 17.53 -20.05 -1.05
CA SER A 331 18.28 -19.77 0.17
C SER A 331 18.04 -20.81 1.28
N ILE A 332 16.83 -21.40 1.36
CA ILE A 332 16.50 -22.40 2.40
C ILE A 332 17.25 -23.72 2.24
N PHE A 333 17.85 -23.97 1.08
CA PHE A 333 18.64 -25.19 0.80
C PHE A 333 20.12 -25.03 1.18
N LYS A 334 20.54 -23.82 1.57
CA LYS A 334 21.91 -23.56 2.03
C LYS A 334 22.07 -24.12 3.44
N LYS A 335 23.10 -24.94 3.62
CA LYS A 335 23.45 -25.48 4.94
C LYS A 335 24.10 -24.42 5.82
N ALA A 336 23.64 -24.30 7.05
CA ALA A 336 24.21 -23.42 8.05
C ALA A 336 24.64 -24.25 9.30
N SER A 337 25.70 -23.80 9.99
CA SER A 337 26.11 -24.38 11.23
C SER A 337 25.10 -24.09 12.33
N GLN A 338 24.66 -25.12 13.04
CA GLN A 338 23.75 -25.02 14.18
C GLN A 338 24.48 -25.06 15.50
N LYS A 339 23.81 -24.68 16.60
CA LYS A 339 24.38 -24.60 17.96
C LYS A 339 24.85 -25.94 18.50
N ASP A 340 24.31 -27.04 17.99
CA ASP A 340 24.66 -28.42 18.35
C ASP A 340 25.84 -29.01 17.54
N GLY A 341 26.44 -28.21 16.64
CA GLY A 341 27.54 -28.61 15.77
C GLY A 341 27.13 -29.31 14.48
N GLY A 342 25.82 -29.44 14.20
CA GLY A 342 25.30 -29.99 12.97
C GLY A 342 25.27 -28.93 11.82
N PHE A 343 25.24 -29.43 10.60
CA PHE A 343 25.04 -28.60 9.38
C PHE A 343 23.70 -28.96 8.74
N TRP A 344 22.68 -28.16 9.00
CA TRP A 344 21.33 -28.36 8.47
C TRP A 344 20.92 -27.19 7.63
N SER A 345 20.06 -27.46 6.66
CA SER A 345 19.34 -26.42 5.91
C SER A 345 17.89 -26.31 6.41
N VAL A 346 17.28 -25.15 6.25
CA VAL A 346 15.85 -24.95 6.57
C VAL A 346 14.99 -25.95 5.78
N ALA A 347 15.37 -26.28 4.54
CA ALA A 347 14.67 -27.28 3.74
C ALA A 347 14.72 -28.69 4.38
N GLU A 348 15.83 -29.08 4.98
CA GLU A 348 15.95 -30.35 5.72
C GLU A 348 15.06 -30.34 6.97
N GLU A 349 14.94 -29.21 7.69
CA GLU A 349 14.02 -29.09 8.83
C GLU A 349 12.55 -29.21 8.43
N TYR A 350 12.17 -28.75 7.24
CA TYR A 350 10.83 -28.98 6.71
C TYR A 350 10.54 -30.46 6.42
N GLN A 351 11.56 -31.28 6.23
CA GLN A 351 11.49 -32.71 5.92
C GLN A 351 11.76 -33.60 7.14
N ASP A 352 12.25 -33.04 8.24
CA ASP A 352 12.69 -33.78 9.42
C ASP A 352 11.50 -34.52 10.09
N ASP A 353 11.57 -35.83 10.18
CA ASP A 353 10.58 -36.71 10.82
C ASP A 353 10.60 -36.62 12.36
N ALA A 354 11.71 -36.15 12.96
CA ALA A 354 11.79 -35.88 14.38
C ALA A 354 10.94 -34.68 14.82
N ILE A 355 10.58 -33.79 13.91
CA ILE A 355 9.65 -32.70 14.18
C ILE A 355 8.22 -33.24 14.20
N ASN A 356 7.53 -33.07 15.33
CA ASN A 356 6.11 -33.52 15.47
C ASN A 356 5.14 -32.70 14.63
N ALA A 357 5.29 -32.79 13.30
CA ALA A 357 4.44 -32.16 12.28
C ALA A 357 4.61 -32.91 10.94
N PRO A 358 3.61 -32.90 10.02
CA PRO A 358 3.74 -33.53 8.72
C PRO A 358 4.93 -32.99 7.92
N GLU A 359 5.64 -33.88 7.24
CA GLU A 359 6.77 -33.51 6.39
C GLU A 359 6.33 -32.72 5.16
N LEU A 360 7.12 -31.72 4.80
CA LEU A 360 6.91 -30.93 3.59
C LEU A 360 8.18 -30.90 2.73
N TYR A 361 8.04 -31.29 1.49
CA TYR A 361 9.13 -31.36 0.52
C TYR A 361 9.03 -30.23 -0.48
N PHE A 362 10.13 -29.51 -0.69
CA PHE A 362 10.24 -28.42 -1.64
C PHE A 362 11.40 -28.65 -2.61
N LEU A 363 11.27 -28.08 -3.79
CA LEU A 363 12.33 -27.96 -4.79
C LEU A 363 12.80 -26.49 -4.87
N PRO A 364 14.08 -26.23 -5.12
CA PRO A 364 14.56 -24.87 -5.28
C PRO A 364 13.90 -24.20 -6.51
N ALA A 365 13.42 -22.99 -6.33
CA ALA A 365 12.88 -22.18 -7.41
C ALA A 365 13.99 -21.50 -8.22
N ASP A 366 13.66 -21.00 -9.42
CA ASP A 366 14.54 -20.10 -10.18
C ASP A 366 14.49 -18.70 -9.54
N ASN A 367 15.66 -18.16 -9.18
CA ASN A 367 15.81 -16.85 -8.54
C ASN A 367 16.22 -15.74 -9.50
N ASN A 368 16.09 -15.93 -10.83
CA ASN A 368 16.39 -14.89 -11.80
C ASN A 368 15.30 -13.80 -11.75
N GLU A 369 15.56 -12.75 -10.96
CA GLU A 369 14.61 -11.67 -10.73
C GLU A 369 14.24 -10.91 -12.02
N PHE A 370 15.22 -10.57 -12.86
CA PHE A 370 14.97 -9.79 -14.06
C PHE A 370 14.11 -10.54 -15.08
N ALA A 371 14.45 -11.80 -15.38
CA ALA A 371 13.68 -12.62 -16.31
C ALA A 371 12.26 -12.87 -15.79
N THR A 372 12.12 -13.07 -14.49
CA THR A 372 10.80 -13.32 -13.88
C THR A 372 9.93 -12.07 -13.85
N ARG A 373 10.52 -10.91 -13.58
CA ARG A 373 9.81 -9.61 -13.64
C ARG A 373 9.18 -9.37 -15.01
N ASN A 374 9.91 -9.65 -16.08
CA ASN A 374 9.39 -9.53 -17.44
C ASN A 374 8.23 -10.51 -17.69
N ARG A 375 8.33 -11.76 -17.21
CA ARG A 375 7.23 -12.74 -17.32
C ARG A 375 5.97 -12.31 -16.54
N ILE A 376 6.16 -11.71 -15.36
CA ILE A 376 5.05 -11.14 -14.59
C ILE A 376 4.37 -10.04 -15.41
N ASN A 377 5.14 -9.09 -15.95
CA ASN A 377 4.59 -7.99 -16.73
C ASN A 377 3.86 -8.48 -17.98
N GLU A 378 4.42 -9.43 -18.72
CA GLU A 378 3.72 -10.05 -19.85
C GLU A 378 2.43 -10.77 -19.43
N GLY A 379 2.45 -11.48 -18.30
CA GLY A 379 1.27 -12.18 -17.80
C GLY A 379 0.18 -11.24 -17.26
N LEU A 380 0.52 -10.04 -16.83
CA LEU A 380 -0.42 -9.02 -16.41
C LEU A 380 -1.02 -8.22 -17.57
N LEU A 381 -0.40 -8.23 -18.75
CA LEU A 381 -0.96 -7.54 -19.92
C LEU A 381 -2.29 -8.13 -20.34
N ILE A 382 -3.25 -7.25 -20.62
CA ILE A 382 -4.53 -7.64 -21.22
C ILE A 382 -4.28 -8.04 -22.67
N SER A 383 -4.57 -9.29 -23.00
CA SER A 383 -4.25 -9.91 -24.30
C SER A 383 -5.41 -10.73 -24.83
N GLU A 384 -5.65 -10.66 -26.13
CA GLU A 384 -6.61 -11.51 -26.86
C GLU A 384 -6.29 -13.01 -26.74
N ARG A 385 -5.06 -13.37 -26.39
CA ARG A 385 -4.65 -14.77 -26.18
C ARG A 385 -5.25 -15.37 -24.91
N ASN A 386 -5.52 -14.53 -23.91
CA ASN A 386 -5.99 -14.96 -22.61
C ASN A 386 -7.51 -14.81 -22.52
N ALA A 387 -8.16 -15.77 -21.88
CA ALA A 387 -9.57 -15.67 -21.52
C ALA A 387 -9.69 -15.56 -20.01
N HIS A 388 -10.57 -14.71 -19.54
CA HIS A 388 -10.85 -14.58 -18.10
C HIS A 388 -11.34 -15.92 -17.53
N PRO A 389 -10.75 -16.46 -16.45
CA PRO A 389 -10.95 -17.84 -16.01
C PRO A 389 -12.37 -18.16 -15.54
N VAL A 390 -13.16 -17.13 -15.18
CA VAL A 390 -14.55 -17.26 -14.73
C VAL A 390 -15.52 -16.97 -15.87
N THR A 391 -15.37 -15.83 -16.55
CA THR A 391 -16.35 -15.36 -17.55
C THR A 391 -16.07 -15.84 -18.97
N GLY A 392 -14.83 -16.29 -19.24
CA GLY A 392 -14.39 -16.67 -20.59
C GLY A 392 -14.20 -15.49 -21.55
N ILE A 393 -14.39 -14.25 -21.10
CA ILE A 393 -14.28 -13.03 -21.92
C ILE A 393 -12.82 -12.81 -22.32
N ARG A 394 -12.61 -12.31 -23.54
CA ARG A 394 -11.35 -11.87 -24.12
C ARG A 394 -11.50 -10.41 -24.59
N PRO A 395 -10.45 -9.57 -24.53
CA PRO A 395 -9.10 -9.84 -23.99
C PRO A 395 -9.08 -9.86 -22.45
N ALA A 396 -8.08 -10.54 -21.86
CA ALA A 396 -7.93 -10.65 -20.42
C ALA A 396 -6.46 -10.78 -20.01
N PRO A 397 -6.10 -10.53 -18.73
CA PRO A 397 -4.79 -10.88 -18.18
C PRO A 397 -4.58 -12.41 -18.17
N GLY A 398 -3.34 -12.85 -17.93
CA GLY A 398 -3.01 -14.28 -17.74
C GLY A 398 -2.63 -14.63 -16.30
N ILE A 399 -2.54 -13.63 -15.38
CA ILE A 399 -2.21 -13.83 -13.96
C ILE A 399 -3.34 -13.27 -13.10
N TYR A 400 -3.77 -14.05 -12.12
CA TYR A 400 -4.91 -13.76 -11.25
C TYR A 400 -4.63 -14.07 -9.79
N PHE A 401 -5.35 -13.37 -8.90
CA PHE A 401 -5.31 -13.56 -7.46
C PHE A 401 -6.75 -13.69 -6.93
N VAL A 402 -7.01 -14.72 -6.12
CA VAL A 402 -8.30 -14.86 -5.46
C VAL A 402 -8.33 -13.95 -4.23
N LYS A 403 -9.36 -13.13 -4.11
CA LYS A 403 -9.53 -12.18 -3.03
C LYS A 403 -9.66 -12.86 -1.67
N LYS A 404 -9.18 -12.16 -0.64
CA LYS A 404 -9.54 -12.45 0.74
C LYS A 404 -10.90 -11.83 1.04
N THR A 405 -11.81 -12.64 1.57
CA THR A 405 -13.14 -12.22 2.02
C THR A 405 -13.41 -12.78 3.42
N PRO A 406 -14.44 -12.34 4.15
CA PRO A 406 -14.83 -12.96 5.42
C PRO A 406 -15.08 -14.46 5.31
N ASP A 407 -15.69 -14.91 4.20
CA ASP A 407 -15.98 -16.32 3.93
C ASP A 407 -14.79 -17.08 3.34
N TYR A 408 -13.76 -16.39 2.89
CA TYR A 408 -12.51 -16.95 2.36
C TYR A 408 -11.30 -16.21 2.93
N PRO A 409 -10.94 -16.43 4.21
CA PRO A 409 -9.94 -15.66 4.93
C PRO A 409 -8.49 -15.87 4.44
N ASN A 410 -8.25 -16.94 3.68
CA ASN A 410 -6.93 -17.29 3.14
C ASN A 410 -6.74 -16.84 1.68
N GLY A 411 -7.48 -15.84 1.20
CA GLY A 411 -7.25 -15.24 -0.12
C GLY A 411 -5.94 -14.44 -0.20
N CYS A 412 -5.45 -14.21 -1.41
CA CYS A 412 -4.11 -13.72 -1.73
C CYS A 412 -3.98 -12.19 -1.61
N SER A 413 -4.26 -11.63 -0.43
CA SER A 413 -4.21 -10.18 -0.23
C SER A 413 -2.78 -9.64 -0.21
N HIS A 414 -1.84 -10.27 0.52
CA HIS A 414 -0.45 -9.80 0.57
C HIS A 414 0.24 -9.98 -0.78
N ALA A 415 0.02 -11.11 -1.47
CA ALA A 415 0.61 -11.33 -2.78
C ALA A 415 0.19 -10.25 -3.79
N TYR A 416 -1.09 -9.93 -3.85
CA TYR A 416 -1.60 -8.87 -4.72
C TYR A 416 -1.06 -7.49 -4.33
N GLN A 417 -1.14 -7.12 -3.04
CA GLN A 417 -0.68 -5.83 -2.54
C GLN A 417 0.83 -5.64 -2.71
N GLN A 418 1.64 -6.66 -2.36
CA GLN A 418 3.09 -6.58 -2.49
C GLN A 418 3.55 -6.56 -3.94
N LEU A 419 2.81 -7.19 -4.87
CA LEU A 419 3.09 -7.08 -6.29
C LEU A 419 2.84 -5.65 -6.81
N GLN A 420 1.74 -5.02 -6.38
CA GLN A 420 1.45 -3.61 -6.68
C GLN A 420 2.47 -2.64 -6.06
N ALA A 421 3.00 -2.99 -4.89
CA ALA A 421 3.92 -2.16 -4.14
C ALA A 421 5.32 -2.09 -4.73
N GLN A 422 5.71 -3.06 -5.57
CA GLN A 422 7.07 -3.12 -6.12
C GLN A 422 7.37 -1.91 -6.99
N ARG A 423 8.46 -1.22 -6.66
CA ARG A 423 8.90 -0.01 -7.34
C ARG A 423 10.39 -0.06 -7.66
N LYS A 424 10.78 0.70 -8.65
CA LYS A 424 12.17 0.91 -9.03
C LYS A 424 12.89 1.72 -7.95
N LEU A 425 14.17 1.44 -7.74
CA LEU A 425 15.00 2.20 -6.81
C LEU A 425 15.19 3.63 -7.32
N LEU A 426 14.81 4.63 -6.49
CA LEU A 426 15.05 6.04 -6.80
C LEU A 426 16.55 6.35 -6.65
N LEU A 427 17.20 6.80 -7.74
CA LEU A 427 18.60 7.19 -7.75
C LEU A 427 18.78 8.65 -7.37
N SER A 428 17.99 9.55 -7.93
CA SER A 428 18.08 10.98 -7.71
C SER A 428 16.83 11.71 -8.14
N THR A 429 16.65 12.92 -7.62
CA THR A 429 15.64 13.87 -8.11
C THR A 429 16.35 15.14 -8.55
N VAL A 430 16.28 15.46 -9.85
CA VAL A 430 16.89 16.64 -10.43
C VAL A 430 15.80 17.49 -11.08
N ASN A 431 15.69 18.75 -10.66
CA ASN A 431 14.68 19.70 -11.15
C ASN A 431 13.23 19.16 -11.07
N GLY A 432 12.90 18.42 -10.00
CA GLY A 432 11.58 17.81 -9.82
C GLY A 432 11.31 16.58 -10.67
N LYS A 433 12.30 16.07 -11.41
CA LYS A 433 12.22 14.82 -12.17
C LYS A 433 12.97 13.71 -11.46
N ASN A 434 12.29 12.61 -11.21
CA ASN A 434 12.86 11.41 -10.60
C ASN A 434 13.58 10.56 -11.65
N PHE A 435 14.73 10.06 -11.27
CA PHE A 435 15.53 9.10 -12.05
C PHE A 435 15.59 7.80 -11.27
N TYR A 436 15.21 6.71 -11.91
CA TYR A 436 15.13 5.38 -11.31
C TYR A 436 16.16 4.44 -11.89
N ALA A 437 16.67 3.53 -11.05
CA ALA A 437 17.45 2.38 -11.51
C ALA A 437 16.51 1.33 -12.14
N ASP A 438 17.11 0.43 -12.92
CA ASP A 438 16.39 -0.77 -13.36
C ASP A 438 16.18 -1.78 -12.22
N ASP A 439 16.90 -1.61 -11.11
CA ASP A 439 16.77 -2.42 -9.91
C ASP A 439 15.55 -2.04 -9.09
N ARG A 440 15.04 -3.02 -8.35
CA ARG A 440 13.94 -2.87 -7.40
C ARG A 440 14.43 -2.18 -6.11
N ASP A 441 13.58 -1.35 -5.52
CA ASP A 441 13.77 -0.84 -4.16
C ASP A 441 13.57 -1.98 -3.15
N LYS A 442 14.67 -2.45 -2.55
CA LYS A 442 14.67 -3.57 -1.59
C LYS A 442 14.13 -3.20 -0.20
N ASN A 443 13.78 -1.93 0.04
CA ASN A 443 13.10 -1.53 1.26
C ASN A 443 11.58 -1.78 1.21
N VAL A 444 11.05 -2.14 0.05
CA VAL A 444 9.65 -2.54 -0.10
C VAL A 444 9.49 -3.98 0.37
N VAL A 445 8.49 -4.23 1.21
CA VAL A 445 8.15 -5.58 1.69
C VAL A 445 7.89 -6.51 0.51
N ASP A 446 8.50 -7.71 0.50
CA ASP A 446 8.57 -8.55 -0.71
C ASP A 446 8.34 -10.05 -0.49
N HIS A 447 8.06 -10.52 0.73
CA HIS A 447 7.93 -11.96 1.00
C HIS A 447 6.86 -12.66 0.14
N ALA A 448 5.66 -12.07 0.02
CA ALA A 448 4.61 -12.62 -0.83
C ALA A 448 4.84 -12.31 -2.32
N TYR A 449 5.54 -11.21 -2.62
CA TYR A 449 6.03 -10.93 -3.97
C TYR A 449 7.04 -11.99 -4.43
N ASP A 450 8.01 -12.34 -3.59
CA ASP A 450 9.02 -13.35 -3.93
C ASP A 450 8.39 -14.74 -4.11
N CYS A 451 7.42 -15.14 -3.27
CA CYS A 451 6.60 -16.32 -3.54
C CYS A 451 5.92 -16.26 -4.92
N THR A 452 5.28 -15.13 -5.24
CA THR A 452 4.63 -14.94 -6.55
C THR A 452 5.64 -15.08 -7.68
N ARG A 453 6.80 -14.45 -7.55
CA ARG A 453 7.89 -14.50 -8.49
C ARG A 453 8.42 -15.92 -8.71
N TYR A 454 8.67 -16.66 -7.63
CA TYR A 454 9.11 -18.07 -7.71
C TYR A 454 8.09 -18.95 -8.43
N GLY A 455 6.80 -18.79 -8.12
CA GLY A 455 5.74 -19.53 -8.80
C GLY A 455 5.72 -19.28 -10.31
N ILE A 456 5.81 -18.01 -10.73
CA ILE A 456 5.80 -17.63 -12.13
C ILE A 456 7.11 -18.01 -12.85
N ALA A 457 8.25 -17.96 -12.15
CA ALA A 457 9.54 -18.39 -12.71
C ALA A 457 9.49 -19.87 -13.16
N MET A 458 8.87 -20.71 -12.34
CA MET A 458 8.78 -22.15 -12.63
C MET A 458 7.69 -22.49 -13.65
N HIS A 459 6.69 -21.61 -13.82
CA HIS A 459 5.55 -21.80 -14.74
C HIS A 459 5.34 -20.55 -15.59
N GLY A 460 5.91 -20.51 -16.78
CA GLY A 460 5.66 -19.40 -17.72
C GLY A 460 4.19 -19.32 -18.13
N SER A 461 3.63 -18.11 -18.15
CA SER A 461 2.22 -17.79 -18.40
C SER A 461 1.64 -18.27 -19.75
N ASN A 462 2.47 -18.73 -20.67
CA ASN A 462 2.08 -19.12 -22.05
C ASN A 462 2.53 -20.51 -22.46
N ARG A 463 2.84 -21.42 -21.53
CA ARG A 463 3.05 -22.81 -21.90
C ARG A 463 1.70 -23.50 -21.98
N PRO A 464 1.36 -24.14 -23.12
CA PRO A 464 0.20 -25.04 -23.18
C PRO A 464 0.36 -26.07 -22.06
N VAL A 465 -0.73 -26.32 -21.33
CA VAL A 465 -0.76 -27.37 -20.31
C VAL A 465 -0.39 -28.67 -21.00
N GLU A 466 0.85 -29.14 -20.83
CA GLU A 466 1.20 -30.50 -21.24
C GLU A 466 0.25 -31.43 -20.47
N LYS A 467 -0.44 -32.29 -21.24
CA LYS A 467 -1.34 -33.30 -20.69
C LYS A 467 -0.65 -33.98 -19.51
N LYS A 468 -1.36 -34.00 -18.39
CA LYS A 468 -1.01 -34.57 -17.08
C LYS A 468 0.15 -35.59 -17.17
N ARG A 469 1.33 -35.23 -16.70
CA ARG A 469 2.25 -36.27 -16.22
C ARG A 469 1.58 -36.90 -15.01
N PRO A 470 1.51 -38.25 -14.93
CA PRO A 470 0.96 -38.87 -13.76
C PRO A 470 1.65 -38.35 -12.52
N PRO A 471 0.93 -38.13 -11.41
CA PRO A 471 1.52 -37.64 -10.19
C PRO A 471 2.72 -38.52 -9.85
N VAL A 472 3.87 -37.88 -9.54
CA VAL A 472 5.01 -38.62 -9.04
C VAL A 472 4.57 -39.25 -7.73
N ARG A 473 4.19 -40.52 -7.76
CA ARG A 473 3.77 -41.28 -6.60
C ARG A 473 4.95 -41.31 -5.62
N SER A 474 4.81 -40.52 -4.57
CA SER A 474 5.69 -40.32 -3.44
C SER A 474 7.12 -39.83 -3.78
N PHE A 475 7.50 -38.68 -3.29
CA PHE A 475 8.86 -38.15 -3.23
C PHE A 475 9.87 -39.12 -2.59
N ALA A 476 9.41 -40.03 -1.73
CA ALA A 476 10.22 -41.12 -1.18
C ALA A 476 10.92 -41.94 -2.29
N ARG A 477 10.27 -42.18 -3.44
CA ARG A 477 10.91 -42.87 -4.57
C ARG A 477 11.94 -41.99 -5.33
N PHE A 478 11.71 -40.67 -5.37
CA PHE A 478 12.66 -39.76 -5.99
C PHE A 478 13.93 -39.60 -5.13
N ASN A 479 13.76 -39.50 -3.81
CA ASN A 479 14.90 -39.47 -2.89
C ASN A 479 15.63 -40.82 -2.85
N GLN A 480 14.93 -41.96 -2.94
CA GLN A 480 15.57 -43.29 -3.16
C GLN A 480 16.33 -43.34 -4.48
N PHE A 481 15.81 -42.75 -5.55
CA PHE A 481 16.50 -42.67 -6.84
C PHE A 481 17.74 -41.79 -6.75
N LEU A 482 17.67 -40.63 -6.11
CA LEU A 482 18.82 -39.76 -5.87
C LEU A 482 19.87 -40.42 -4.94
N ALA A 483 19.44 -41.07 -3.89
CA ALA A 483 20.33 -41.82 -2.97
C ALA A 483 21.02 -42.97 -3.69
N LEU A 484 20.33 -43.70 -4.58
CA LEU A 484 20.91 -44.74 -5.44
C LEU A 484 21.87 -44.19 -6.51
N GLN A 485 21.66 -43.02 -7.02
CA GLN A 485 22.59 -42.34 -7.94
C GLN A 485 23.84 -41.85 -7.22
N MET A 486 23.68 -41.32 -6.01
CA MET A 486 24.82 -40.81 -5.19
C MET A 486 25.63 -41.94 -4.57
N SER A 487 25.06 -43.15 -4.32
CA SER A 487 25.76 -44.32 -3.85
C SER A 487 26.58 -45.07 -4.93
N ARG A 488 26.31 -44.79 -6.22
CA ARG A 488 27.12 -45.22 -7.36
C ARG A 488 28.19 -44.16 -7.63
N GLY A 489 29.27 -44.20 -6.83
CA GLY A 489 30.44 -43.37 -7.10
C GLY A 489 30.94 -43.52 -8.52
N PRO A 490 31.77 -42.57 -9.05
CA PRO A 490 32.26 -42.62 -10.41
C PRO A 490 33.04 -43.92 -10.60
N GLN A 491 32.56 -44.77 -11.52
CA GLN A 491 33.39 -45.85 -12.03
C GLN A 491 34.52 -45.21 -12.84
N VAL A 492 35.71 -45.20 -12.23
CA VAL A 492 36.94 -44.89 -12.94
C VAL A 492 37.21 -46.06 -13.89
N GLY A 493 37.12 -45.80 -15.14
CA GLY A 493 37.59 -46.60 -16.25
C GLY A 493 38.44 -45.73 -17.18
#